data_5731cff51beacbcb8b91f4a404a5b24a
#
_entry.id   5731cff51beacbcb8b91f4a404a5b24a
#
_cell.length_a   1.000
_cell.length_b   1.000
_cell.length_c   1.000
_cell.angle_alpha   90.00
_cell.angle_beta   90.00
_cell.angle_gamma   90.00
#
_symmetry.space_group_name_H-M   'P 1'
#
loop_
_entity.id
_entity.type
_entity.pdbx_description
1 polymer ?
#
loop_
_entity_poly.entity_id
_entity_poly.type
_entity_poly.pdbx_seq_one_letter_code
_entity_poly.pdbx_strand_id
1 'polypeptide(L)'
;MRLGSMFTPEQKQELTKQVEENISRVRRNLSMISRHRLNPGQQDTAGQIAVFLEQAQAAKASDLEAARSLSERAELLSRDLLRTLR
;
A
#
# COMPACT_ATOMS: atom_id res chain seq x y z
N MET A 1 -0.32 2.52 30.97
CA MET A 1 -0.83 1.77 29.86
C MET A 1 -0.69 2.49 28.54
N ARG A 2 -0.31 1.82 27.52
CA ARG A 2 -0.12 2.46 26.25
C ARG A 2 -1.12 1.99 25.22
N LEU A 3 -1.55 2.93 24.41
CA LEU A 3 -2.55 2.62 23.41
C LEU A 3 -2.07 1.62 22.40
N GLY A 4 -0.78 1.65 22.10
CA GLY A 4 -0.23 0.74 21.11
C GLY A 4 -0.29 -0.72 21.51
N SER A 5 -0.51 -1.00 22.78
CA SER A 5 -0.54 -2.38 23.25
C SER A 5 -1.95 -2.95 23.29
N MET A 6 -2.91 -2.28 22.64
CA MET A 6 -4.30 -2.76 22.68
C MET A 6 -4.54 -3.92 21.73
N PHE A 7 -3.64 -4.17 20.78
CA PHE A 7 -3.80 -5.29 19.88
C PHE A 7 -3.42 -6.59 20.55
N THR A 8 -4.28 -7.59 20.43
CA THR A 8 -3.92 -8.94 20.81
C THR A 8 -2.95 -9.52 19.79
N PRO A 9 -2.23 -10.60 20.13
CA PRO A 9 -1.38 -11.25 19.13
C PRO A 9 -2.14 -11.67 17.87
N GLU A 10 -3.38 -12.14 18.03
CA GLU A 10 -4.19 -12.52 16.88
C GLU A 10 -4.55 -11.32 16.03
N GLN A 11 -4.87 -10.20 16.68
CA GLN A 11 -5.17 -8.98 15.94
C GLN A 11 -3.94 -8.48 15.20
N LYS A 12 -2.77 -8.57 15.81
CA LYS A 12 -1.54 -8.18 15.15
C LYS A 12 -1.25 -9.04 13.93
N GLN A 13 -1.48 -10.34 14.05
CA GLN A 13 -1.27 -11.24 12.92
C GLN A 13 -2.21 -10.92 11.78
N GLU A 14 -3.48 -10.68 12.10
CA GLU A 14 -4.46 -10.34 11.07
C GLU A 14 -4.10 -9.03 10.40
N LEU A 15 -3.69 -8.04 11.19
CA LEU A 15 -3.33 -6.74 10.65
C LEU A 15 -2.10 -6.85 9.74
N THR A 16 -1.09 -7.61 10.19
CA THR A 16 0.09 -7.84 9.39
C THR A 16 -0.27 -8.51 8.06
N LYS A 17 -1.15 -9.49 8.12
CA LYS A 17 -1.60 -10.19 6.92
C LYS A 17 -2.26 -9.22 5.95
N GLN A 18 -3.14 -8.35 6.46
CA GLN A 18 -3.80 -7.37 5.61
C GLN A 18 -2.80 -6.44 4.94
N VAL A 19 -1.81 -5.98 5.72
CA VAL A 19 -0.79 -5.10 5.18
C VAL A 19 -0.01 -5.80 4.07
N GLU A 20 0.38 -7.04 4.30
CA GLU A 20 1.16 -7.77 3.31
C GLU A 20 0.35 -8.07 2.06
N GLU A 21 -0.93 -8.36 2.22
CA GLU A 21 -1.80 -8.58 1.07
C GLU A 21 -1.95 -7.30 0.26
N ASN A 22 -2.13 -6.17 0.94
CA ASN A 22 -2.22 -4.89 0.25
C ASN A 22 -0.93 -4.58 -0.51
N ILE A 23 0.20 -4.79 0.13
CA ILE A 23 1.50 -4.55 -0.50
C ILE A 23 1.66 -5.42 -1.75
N SER A 24 1.27 -6.68 -1.65
CA SER A 24 1.37 -7.59 -2.80
C SER A 24 0.50 -7.11 -3.95
N ARG A 25 -0.71 -6.65 -3.65
CA ARG A 25 -1.59 -6.13 -4.70
C ARG A 25 -1.01 -4.90 -5.36
N VAL A 26 -0.45 -4.00 -4.54
CA VAL A 26 0.15 -2.78 -5.09
C VAL A 26 1.31 -3.13 -6.01
N ARG A 27 2.15 -4.07 -5.61
CA ARG A 27 3.27 -4.47 -6.45
C ARG A 27 2.81 -5.05 -7.78
N ARG A 28 1.77 -5.89 -7.74
CA ARG A 28 1.22 -6.44 -8.97
C ARG A 28 0.64 -5.33 -9.84
N ASN A 29 -0.09 -4.42 -9.23
CA ASN A 29 -0.70 -3.33 -9.98
C ASN A 29 0.36 -2.43 -10.59
N LEU A 30 1.42 -2.11 -9.84
CA LEU A 30 2.50 -1.29 -10.39
C LEU A 30 3.20 -2.00 -11.54
N SER A 31 3.36 -3.31 -11.44
CA SER A 31 3.97 -4.08 -12.52
C SER A 31 3.12 -3.98 -13.79
N MET A 32 1.81 -4.06 -13.65
CA MET A 32 0.92 -3.92 -14.81
C MET A 32 0.92 -2.48 -15.32
N ILE A 33 0.94 -1.51 -14.42
CA ILE A 33 0.99 -0.09 -14.80
C ILE A 33 2.25 0.19 -15.62
N SER A 34 3.37 -0.42 -15.24
CA SER A 34 4.64 -0.17 -15.91
C SER A 34 4.67 -0.63 -17.36
N ARG A 35 3.70 -1.44 -17.77
CA ARG A 35 3.61 -1.90 -19.15
C ARG A 35 2.92 -0.89 -20.06
N HIS A 36 2.36 0.16 -19.48
CA HIS A 36 1.64 1.17 -20.24
C HIS A 36 2.50 2.41 -20.40
N ARG A 37 2.23 3.15 -21.47
CA ARG A 37 2.86 4.45 -21.65
C ARG A 37 2.05 5.46 -20.84
N LEU A 38 2.71 6.08 -19.86
CA LEU A 38 2.02 6.98 -18.94
C LEU A 38 2.24 8.43 -19.37
N ASN A 39 1.19 9.23 -19.26
CA ASN A 39 1.38 10.68 -19.41
C ASN A 39 1.97 11.24 -18.09
N PRO A 40 2.39 12.53 -18.09
CA PRO A 40 3.05 13.08 -16.89
C PRO A 40 2.23 12.97 -15.62
N GLY A 41 0.90 13.21 -15.70
CA GLY A 41 0.05 13.09 -14.52
C GLY A 41 -0.01 11.68 -14.01
N GLN A 42 -0.07 10.72 -14.90
CA GLN A 42 -0.09 9.30 -14.52
C GLN A 42 1.25 8.88 -13.94
N GLN A 43 2.34 9.42 -14.47
CA GLN A 43 3.67 9.15 -13.91
C GLN A 43 3.76 9.69 -12.48
N ASP A 44 3.22 10.87 -12.24
CA ASP A 44 3.20 11.44 -10.89
C ASP A 44 2.42 10.54 -9.93
N THR A 45 1.26 10.07 -10.36
CA THR A 45 0.46 9.19 -9.53
C THR A 45 1.19 7.88 -9.24
N ALA A 46 1.81 7.30 -10.24
CA ALA A 46 2.58 6.08 -10.04
C ALA A 46 3.72 6.30 -9.04
N GLY A 47 4.35 7.48 -9.10
CA GLY A 47 5.38 7.83 -8.14
C GLY A 47 4.84 7.95 -6.72
N GLN A 48 3.67 8.54 -6.55
CA GLN A 48 3.05 8.62 -5.25
C GLN A 48 2.71 7.25 -4.69
N ILE A 49 2.23 6.36 -5.55
CA ILE A 49 1.93 5.00 -5.13
C ILE A 49 3.19 4.32 -4.61
N ALA A 50 4.29 4.49 -5.32
CA ALA A 50 5.56 3.90 -4.91
C ALA A 50 6.02 4.44 -3.55
N VAL A 51 5.83 5.74 -3.32
CA VAL A 51 6.19 6.34 -2.04
C VAL A 51 5.33 5.77 -0.91
N PHE A 52 4.02 5.68 -1.12
CA PHE A 52 3.14 5.10 -0.11
C PHE A 52 3.51 3.64 0.17
N LEU A 53 3.85 2.89 -0.87
CA LEU A 53 4.27 1.50 -0.70
C LEU A 53 5.52 1.42 0.17
N GLU A 54 6.49 2.27 -0.12
CA GLU A 54 7.73 2.31 0.64
C GLU A 54 7.48 2.67 2.10
N GLN A 55 6.63 3.67 2.32
CA GLN A 55 6.29 4.09 3.68
C GLN A 55 5.54 2.98 4.41
N ALA A 56 4.66 2.27 3.72
CA ALA A 56 3.93 1.17 4.35
C ALA A 56 4.88 0.07 4.78
N GLN A 57 5.86 -0.26 3.95
CA GLN A 57 6.83 -1.28 4.30
C GLN A 57 7.68 -0.85 5.49
N ALA A 58 8.08 0.41 5.53
CA ALA A 58 8.85 0.91 6.66
C ALA A 58 8.05 0.89 7.95
N ALA A 59 6.77 1.25 7.88
CA ALA A 59 5.92 1.29 9.07
C ALA A 59 5.56 -0.10 9.58
N LYS A 60 5.71 -1.12 8.76
CA LYS A 60 5.29 -2.48 9.12
C LYS A 60 5.97 -2.97 10.39
N ALA A 61 7.20 -2.53 10.63
CA ALA A 61 7.96 -2.99 11.78
C ALA A 61 7.62 -2.24 13.06
N SER A 62 7.06 -1.03 12.96
CA SER A 62 6.89 -0.18 14.14
C SER A 62 5.46 0.29 14.37
N ASP A 63 4.64 0.37 13.32
CA ASP A 63 3.29 0.94 13.44
C ASP A 63 2.39 0.26 12.41
N LEU A 64 1.77 -0.83 12.83
CA LEU A 64 0.95 -1.63 11.93
C LEU A 64 -0.29 -0.89 11.45
N GLU A 65 -0.83 0.01 12.28
CA GLU A 65 -1.99 0.78 11.85
C GLU A 65 -1.62 1.75 10.74
N ALA A 66 -0.48 2.42 10.89
CA ALA A 66 0.00 3.30 9.83
C ALA A 66 0.32 2.49 8.57
N ALA A 67 0.92 1.33 8.74
CA ALA A 67 1.24 0.47 7.60
C ALA A 67 -0.03 0.07 6.85
N ARG A 68 -1.09 -0.29 7.60
CA ARG A 68 -2.36 -0.65 6.97
C ARG A 68 -2.94 0.53 6.20
N SER A 69 -2.98 1.67 6.83
CA SER A 69 -3.56 2.87 6.21
C SER A 69 -2.80 3.24 4.93
N LEU A 70 -1.47 3.23 5.00
CA LEU A 70 -0.63 3.58 3.85
C LEU A 70 -0.76 2.55 2.73
N SER A 71 -0.79 1.27 3.08
CA SER A 71 -0.91 0.22 2.08
C SER A 71 -2.29 0.23 1.43
N GLU A 72 -3.33 0.55 2.18
CA GLU A 72 -4.67 0.66 1.61
C GLU A 72 -4.75 1.84 0.65
N ARG A 73 -4.13 2.96 1.00
CA ARG A 73 -4.11 4.11 0.13
C ARG A 73 -3.36 3.82 -1.16
N ALA A 74 -2.22 3.16 -1.04
CA ALA A 74 -1.45 2.78 -2.22
C ALA A 74 -2.25 1.84 -3.11
N GLU A 75 -2.93 0.88 -2.50
CA GLU A 75 -3.72 -0.09 -3.25
C GLU A 75 -4.86 0.59 -4.00
N LEU A 76 -5.56 1.48 -3.32
CA LEU A 76 -6.67 2.19 -3.94
C LEU A 76 -6.19 3.03 -5.12
N LEU A 77 -5.11 3.78 -4.94
CA LEU A 77 -4.57 4.61 -6.01
C LEU A 77 -4.09 3.77 -7.19
N SER A 78 -3.44 2.64 -6.92
CA SER A 78 -2.94 1.80 -7.98
C SER A 78 -4.08 1.17 -8.78
N ARG A 79 -5.13 0.80 -8.09
CA ARG A 79 -6.31 0.23 -8.75
C ARG A 79 -7.01 1.28 -9.63
N ASP A 80 -7.13 2.49 -9.09
CA ASP A 80 -7.76 3.58 -9.86
C ASP A 80 -6.94 3.92 -11.08
N LEU A 81 -5.62 3.99 -10.94
CA LEU A 81 -4.75 4.30 -12.08
C LEU A 81 -4.88 3.21 -13.15
N LEU A 82 -4.85 1.94 -12.74
CA LEU A 82 -5.02 0.84 -13.70
C LEU A 82 -6.33 0.96 -14.46
N ARG A 83 -7.40 1.36 -13.76
CA ARG A 83 -8.69 1.48 -14.39
C ARG A 83 -8.67 2.51 -15.52
N THR A 84 -7.90 3.56 -15.36
CA THR A 84 -7.81 4.59 -16.40
C THR A 84 -6.93 4.19 -17.56
N LEU A 85 -6.16 3.13 -17.43
CA LEU A 85 -5.21 2.70 -18.46
C LEU A 85 -5.77 1.62 -19.39
N ARG A 86 -6.98 1.20 -19.16
CA ARG A 86 -7.58 0.17 -20.00
C ARG A 86 -8.09 0.69 -21.31
#